data_9e57649682d9895f97e6f88d27dc409c
#
_entry.id   9e57649682d9895f97e6f88d27dc409c
#
_cell.length_a   1.000
_cell.length_b   1.000
_cell.length_c   1.000
_cell.angle_alpha   90.00
_cell.angle_beta   90.00
_cell.angle_gamma   90.00
#
_symmetry.space_group_name_H-M   'P 1'
#
loop_
_entity.id
_entity.type
_entity.pdbx_description
1 polymer ?
#
loop_
_entity_poly.entity_id
_entity_poly.type
_entity_poly.pdbx_seq_one_letter_code
_entity_poly.pdbx_strand_id
1 'polypeptide(L)' 'MDKIDFYCRKCRKSFKMSYEISGNDDAAAMNGIMIRCHTNKCTRVVTLKNFTEGQIAERTDALGKCYL' A
#
# COMPACT_ATOMS: atom_id res chain seq x y z
N MET A 1 -14.29 -8.75 -5.20
CA MET A 1 -13.06 -8.00 -5.46
C MET A 1 -12.60 -7.31 -4.19
N ASP A 2 -11.35 -7.49 -3.86
CA ASP A 2 -10.83 -6.99 -2.59
C ASP A 2 -10.21 -5.63 -2.79
N LYS A 3 -10.75 -4.66 -2.06
CA LYS A 3 -10.19 -3.32 -2.02
C LYS A 3 -9.22 -3.23 -0.84
N ILE A 4 -8.03 -2.75 -1.11
CA ILE A 4 -6.97 -2.66 -0.11
C ILE A 4 -6.66 -1.19 0.15
N ASP A 5 -6.64 -0.80 1.43
CA ASP A 5 -6.28 0.54 1.84
C ASP A 5 -4.83 0.55 2.34
N PHE A 6 -4.09 1.58 1.99
CA PHE A 6 -2.69 1.70 2.35
C PHE A 6 -2.49 2.58 3.57
N TYR A 7 -1.63 2.10 4.46
CA TYR A 7 -1.33 2.78 5.73
C TYR A 7 0.17 2.90 5.92
N CYS A 8 0.58 3.90 6.67
CA CYS A 8 1.99 4.06 7.04
C CYS A 8 2.35 3.04 8.12
N ARG A 9 3.43 2.30 7.89
CA ARG A 9 3.91 1.31 8.87
C ARG A 9 4.35 1.97 10.18
N LYS A 10 4.90 3.17 10.10
CA LYS A 10 5.48 3.85 11.25
C LYS A 10 4.41 4.49 12.14
N CYS A 11 3.51 5.26 11.57
CA CYS A 11 2.51 5.99 12.33
C CYS A 11 1.11 5.38 12.24
N ARG A 12 0.92 4.41 11.36
CA ARG A 12 -0.34 3.68 11.15
C ARG A 12 -1.50 4.58 10.71
N LYS A 13 -1.19 5.69 10.09
CA LYS A 13 -2.21 6.57 9.53
C LYS A 13 -2.46 6.22 8.07
N SER A 14 -3.69 6.40 7.63
CA SER A 14 -4.07 6.12 6.25
C SER A 14 -3.38 7.07 5.28
N PHE A 15 -2.90 6.53 4.17
CA PHE A 15 -2.40 7.35 3.06
C PHE A 15 -3.54 7.88 2.18
N LYS A 16 -4.78 7.56 2.49
CA LYS A 16 -5.96 7.92 1.70
C LYS A 16 -5.85 7.41 0.26
N MET A 17 -5.28 6.24 0.12
CA MET A 17 -5.08 5.60 -1.17
C MET A 17 -5.52 4.16 -1.08
N SER A 18 -6.13 3.66 -2.14
CA SER A 18 -6.61 2.29 -2.18
C SER A 18 -6.32 1.65 -3.53
N TYR A 19 -6.40 0.33 -3.57
CA TYR A 19 -6.16 -0.45 -4.78
C TYR A 19 -7.12 -1.64 -4.81
N GLU A 20 -7.67 -1.92 -5.97
CA GLU A 20 -8.53 -3.09 -6.16
C GLU A 20 -7.70 -4.24 -6.74
N ILE A 21 -7.71 -5.36 -6.02
CA ILE A 21 -6.98 -6.56 -6.45
C ILE A 21 -7.77 -7.23 -7.58
N SER A 22 -7.10 -7.50 -8.69
CA SER A 22 -7.72 -8.18 -9.82
C SER A 22 -7.63 -9.70 -9.73
N GLY A 23 -6.79 -10.20 -8.82
CA GLY A 23 -6.61 -11.62 -8.63
C GLY A 23 -5.40 -12.22 -9.32
N ASN A 24 -4.57 -11.39 -9.95
CA ASN A 24 -3.35 -11.83 -10.61
C ASN A 24 -2.13 -11.41 -9.80
N ASP A 25 -1.53 -12.35 -9.09
CA ASP A 25 -0.39 -12.06 -8.20
C ASP A 25 0.82 -11.48 -8.92
N ASP A 26 0.97 -11.77 -10.20
CA ASP A 26 2.09 -11.27 -10.99
C ASP A 26 1.81 -9.93 -11.65
N ALA A 27 0.60 -9.42 -11.55
CA ALA A 27 0.25 -8.15 -12.16
C ALA A 27 0.97 -7.01 -11.45
N ALA A 28 1.55 -6.10 -12.23
CA ALA A 28 2.17 -4.90 -11.69
C ALA A 28 1.08 -3.98 -11.15
N ALA A 29 1.04 -3.84 -9.82
CA ALA A 29 0.03 -3.04 -9.17
C ALA A 29 0.44 -1.59 -9.04
N MET A 30 1.66 -1.37 -8.55
CA MET A 30 2.18 -0.02 -8.34
C MET A 30 3.64 0.02 -8.75
N ASN A 31 3.95 0.94 -9.65
CA ASN A 31 5.31 1.06 -10.14
C ASN A 31 5.64 2.54 -10.34
N GLY A 32 6.71 2.98 -9.71
CA GLY A 32 7.15 4.37 -9.81
C GLY A 32 6.30 5.35 -9.03
N ILE A 33 5.62 4.89 -7.99
CA ILE A 33 4.77 5.72 -7.15
C ILE A 33 5.53 6.13 -5.89
N MET A 34 5.47 7.40 -5.55
CA MET A 34 6.04 7.93 -4.32
C MET A 34 4.91 8.43 -3.42
N ILE A 35 4.87 7.93 -2.19
CA ILE A 35 3.84 8.26 -1.23
C ILE A 35 4.48 8.96 -0.04
N ARG A 36 3.95 10.12 0.33
CA ARG A 36 4.42 10.85 1.51
C ARG A 36 3.41 10.74 2.63
N CYS A 37 3.90 10.44 3.82
CA CYS A 37 3.06 10.46 5.01
C CYS A 37 2.84 11.91 5.46
N HIS A 38 1.58 12.29 5.61
CA HIS A 38 1.22 13.69 5.90
C HIS A 38 0.91 13.96 7.38
N THR A 39 1.27 13.04 8.26
CA THR A 39 1.05 13.29 9.68
C THR A 39 2.13 14.22 10.23
N ASN A 40 1.78 15.03 11.23
CA ASN A 40 2.68 16.02 11.79
C ASN A 40 3.98 15.43 12.36
N LYS A 41 3.95 14.18 12.77
CA LYS A 41 5.11 13.52 13.39
C LYS A 41 5.80 12.52 12.50
N CYS A 42 5.35 12.37 11.27
CA CYS A 42 5.90 11.39 10.35
C CYS A 42 6.19 12.04 9.02
N THR A 43 7.48 12.07 8.65
CA THR A 43 7.93 12.62 7.37
C THR A 43 8.39 11.52 6.42
N ARG A 44 7.93 10.31 6.66
CA ARG A 44 8.36 9.16 5.89
C ARG A 44 7.90 9.25 4.44
N VAL A 45 8.80 8.89 3.53
CA VAL A 45 8.49 8.78 2.11
C VAL A 45 8.64 7.33 1.70
N VAL A 46 7.63 6.80 1.05
CA VAL A 46 7.63 5.42 0.56
C VAL A 46 7.66 5.44 -0.96
N THR A 47 8.67 4.79 -1.55
CA THR A 47 8.78 4.65 -3.00
C THR A 47 8.47 3.22 -3.37
N LEU A 48 7.50 3.02 -4.27
CA LEU A 48 7.09 1.70 -4.72
C LEU A 48 7.64 1.46 -6.13
N LYS A 49 8.46 0.43 -6.27
CA LYS A 49 9.01 -0.01 -7.55
C LYS A 49 8.73 -1.49 -7.73
N ASN A 50 8.23 -1.85 -8.90
CA ASN A 50 7.98 -3.25 -9.26
C ASN A 50 7.12 -3.97 -8.23
N PHE A 51 6.14 -3.26 -7.68
CA PHE A 51 5.24 -3.85 -6.70
C PHE A 51 4.14 -4.61 -7.43
N THR A 52 3.98 -5.89 -7.09
CA THR A 52 2.94 -6.74 -7.66
C THR A 52 1.77 -6.89 -6.70
N GLU A 53 0.62 -7.38 -7.23
CA GLU A 53 -0.54 -7.64 -6.38
C GLU A 53 -0.25 -8.69 -5.32
N GLY A 54 0.58 -9.69 -5.66
CA GLY A 54 1.00 -10.70 -4.70
C GLY A 54 1.75 -10.10 -3.51
N GLN A 55 2.63 -9.15 -3.77
CA GLN A 55 3.36 -8.46 -2.69
C GLN A 55 2.44 -7.62 -1.83
N ILE A 56 1.46 -6.97 -2.44
CA ILE A 56 0.46 -6.21 -1.70
C ILE A 56 -0.35 -7.15 -0.81
N ALA A 57 -0.78 -8.28 -1.36
CA ALA A 57 -1.57 -9.25 -0.61
C ALA A 57 -0.81 -9.80 0.60
N GLU A 58 0.49 -10.05 0.46
CA GLU A 58 1.32 -10.54 1.55
C GLU A 58 1.41 -9.55 2.71
N ARG A 59 1.33 -8.25 2.40
CA ARG A 59 1.45 -7.19 3.40
C ARG A 59 0.09 -6.72 3.92
N THR A 60 -0.99 -7.29 3.40
CA THR A 60 -2.35 -6.91 3.78
C THR A 60 -2.83 -7.81 4.90
N ASP A 61 -3.42 -7.21 5.92
CA ASP A 61 -4.00 -7.98 7.03
C ASP A 61 -5.42 -8.45 6.70
N ALA A 62 -6.06 -9.10 7.67
CA ALA A 62 -7.40 -9.66 7.49
C ALA A 62 -8.47 -8.57 7.28
N LEU A 63 -8.16 -7.33 7.60
CA LEU A 63 -9.08 -6.21 7.48
C LEU A 63 -8.92 -5.44 6.17
N GLY A 64 -8.01 -5.88 5.30
CA GLY A 64 -7.75 -5.21 4.04
C GLY A 64 -6.83 -4.00 4.17
N LYS A 65 -6.02 -3.95 5.22
CA LYS A 65 -5.08 -2.85 5.45
C LYS A 65 -3.66 -3.28 5.11
N CYS A 66 -3.04 -2.55 4.20
CA CYS A 66 -1.66 -2.81 3.79
C CYS A 66 -0.73 -1.76 4.38
N TYR A 67 0.20 -2.18 5.20
CA TYR A 67 1.17 -1.28 5.84
C TYR A 67 2.44 -1.20 5.00
N LEU A 68 2.74 -0.04 4.50
CA LEU A 68 3.89 0.19 3.63
C LEU A 68 5.12 0.75 4.35
#